data_7927c2e4b9f14918a6a0a85ccaf0c776
#
_entry.id   7927c2e4b9f14918a6a0a85ccaf0c776
#
_cell.length_a   1.000
_cell.length_b   1.000
_cell.length_c   1.000
_cell.angle_alpha   90.00
_cell.angle_beta   90.00
_cell.angle_gamma   90.00
#
_symmetry.space_group_name_H-M   'P 1'
#
loop_
_entity.id
_entity.type
_entity.pdbx_description
1 polymer ?
#
loop_
_entity_poly.entity_id
_entity_poly.type
_entity_poly.pdbx_seq_one_letter_code
_entity_poly.pdbx_strand_id
1 'polypeptide(L)'
;MNREENVHLLRKYYAFIKLDHNDIIKELQTLKVSYTTYMDSEYPGLLKEIYQFQLLLFYKVNIKLINNMHHLAVVGARDSTSYTQQSLEFLLSNDKRKYLPIVSGLAQGDDAMALQIALKYNFPTIEVFAFV
;
A
#
# COMPACT_ATOMS: atom_id res chain seq x y z
N MET A 1 11.62 4.19 24.56
CA MET A 1 10.25 4.61 24.13
C MET A 1 9.87 5.82 24.96
N ASN A 2 9.65 6.97 24.31
CA ASN A 2 9.53 8.26 24.99
C ASN A 2 8.12 8.42 25.59
N ARG A 3 7.99 9.19 26.68
CA ARG A 3 6.71 9.42 27.41
C ARG A 3 5.64 10.07 26.52
N GLU A 4 6.03 10.88 25.56
CA GLU A 4 5.13 11.53 24.58
C GLU A 4 4.57 10.57 23.55
N GLU A 5 5.35 9.59 23.10
CA GLU A 5 4.91 8.54 22.19
C GLU A 5 3.85 7.65 22.84
N ASN A 6 4.01 7.34 24.13
CA ASN A 6 3.03 6.56 24.89
C ASN A 6 1.69 7.32 25.05
N VAL A 7 1.71 8.64 25.24
CA VAL A 7 0.50 9.46 25.34
C VAL A 7 -0.25 9.50 24.00
N HIS A 8 0.49 9.60 22.88
CA HIS A 8 -0.11 9.60 21.55
C HIS A 8 -0.77 8.24 21.21
N LEU A 9 -0.09 7.14 21.52
CA LEU A 9 -0.63 5.79 21.36
C LEU A 9 -1.87 5.56 22.20
N LEU A 10 -1.87 6.00 23.45
CA LEU A 10 -3.03 5.90 24.36
C LEU A 10 -4.22 6.70 23.82
N ARG A 11 -4.01 7.91 23.29
CA ARG A 11 -5.09 8.71 22.69
C ARG A 11 -5.73 8.01 21.48
N LYS A 12 -4.90 7.44 20.59
CA LYS A 12 -5.39 6.64 19.45
C LYS A 12 -6.17 5.42 19.91
N TYR A 13 -5.67 4.72 20.93
CA TYR A 13 -6.33 3.56 21.50
C TYR A 13 -7.69 3.89 22.11
N TYR A 14 -7.78 4.98 22.90
CA TYR A 14 -9.06 5.43 23.48
C TYR A 14 -10.04 5.95 22.41
N ALA A 15 -9.57 6.59 21.37
CA ALA A 15 -10.41 6.98 20.23
C ALA A 15 -10.97 5.74 19.53
N PHE A 16 -10.16 4.72 19.33
CA PHE A 16 -10.54 3.44 18.72
C PHE A 16 -11.59 2.68 19.55
N ILE A 17 -11.44 2.63 20.89
CA ILE A 17 -12.40 1.94 21.78
C ILE A 17 -13.78 2.61 21.77
N LYS A 18 -13.86 3.93 21.54
CA LYS A 18 -15.13 4.67 21.48
C LYS A 18 -15.90 4.50 20.18
N LEU A 19 -15.30 3.91 19.14
CA LEU A 19 -15.98 3.65 17.88
C LEU A 19 -16.91 2.43 18.02
N ASP A 20 -18.09 2.50 17.42
CA ASP A 20 -18.92 1.30 17.28
C ASP A 20 -18.28 0.35 16.25
N HIS A 21 -17.62 -0.68 16.77
CA HIS A 21 -16.90 -1.66 15.95
C HIS A 21 -17.82 -2.39 14.99
N ASN A 22 -19.08 -2.58 15.34
CA ASN A 22 -20.03 -3.28 14.47
C ASN A 22 -20.37 -2.47 13.22
N ASP A 23 -20.49 -1.16 13.35
CA ASP A 23 -20.75 -0.28 12.21
C ASP A 23 -19.54 -0.21 11.28
N ILE A 24 -18.33 -0.14 11.83
CA ILE A 24 -17.10 -0.18 11.04
C ILE A 24 -16.99 -1.50 10.27
N ILE A 25 -17.25 -2.63 10.93
CA ILE A 25 -17.19 -3.96 10.27
C ILE A 25 -18.20 -4.03 9.13
N LYS A 26 -19.43 -3.55 9.32
CA LYS A 26 -20.46 -3.50 8.26
C LYS A 26 -20.02 -2.63 7.08
N GLU A 27 -19.42 -1.48 7.36
CA GLU A 27 -18.93 -0.58 6.32
C GLU A 27 -17.79 -1.22 5.53
N LEU A 28 -16.81 -1.84 6.19
CA LEU A 28 -15.73 -2.59 5.55
C LEU A 28 -16.26 -3.71 4.65
N GLN A 29 -17.26 -4.47 5.12
CA GLN A 29 -17.91 -5.51 4.33
C GLN A 29 -18.61 -4.94 3.09
N THR A 30 -19.33 -3.84 3.24
CA THR A 30 -20.01 -3.16 2.13
C THR A 30 -19.01 -2.65 1.09
N LEU A 31 -17.90 -2.12 1.53
CA LEU A 31 -16.82 -1.63 0.67
C LEU A 31 -15.90 -2.74 0.14
N LYS A 32 -16.11 -3.99 0.56
CA LYS A 32 -15.24 -5.14 0.25
C LYS A 32 -13.78 -4.87 0.63
N VAL A 33 -13.57 -4.24 1.78
CA VAL A 33 -12.26 -3.99 2.36
C VAL A 33 -12.00 -5.04 3.43
N SER A 34 -10.86 -5.70 3.35
CA SER A 34 -10.35 -6.59 4.37
C SER A 34 -9.33 -5.87 5.24
N TYR A 35 -9.02 -6.43 6.38
CA TYR A 35 -7.97 -5.91 7.26
C TYR A 35 -7.12 -7.04 7.82
N THR A 36 -5.91 -6.72 8.21
CA THR A 36 -5.01 -7.59 8.96
C THR A 36 -4.29 -6.78 10.02
N THR A 37 -3.97 -7.41 11.13
CA THR A 37 -3.25 -6.79 12.24
C THR A 37 -1.82 -7.30 12.31
N TYR A 38 -0.94 -6.58 12.99
CA TYR A 38 0.44 -7.01 13.26
C TYR A 38 0.55 -8.42 13.85
N MET A 39 -0.47 -8.87 14.60
CA MET A 39 -0.51 -10.19 15.24
C MET A 39 -0.88 -11.32 14.28
N ASP A 40 -1.46 -11.01 13.15
CA ASP A 40 -1.92 -12.01 12.19
C ASP A 40 -0.76 -12.57 11.36
N SER A 41 -0.87 -13.85 10.99
CA SER A 41 0.11 -14.52 10.12
C SER A 41 0.14 -13.97 8.70
N GLU A 42 -0.96 -13.37 8.25
CA GLU A 42 -1.08 -12.76 6.91
C GLU A 42 -0.47 -11.37 6.83
N TYR A 43 -0.17 -10.74 7.97
CA TYR A 43 0.43 -9.41 7.97
C TYR A 43 1.80 -9.44 7.28
N PRO A 44 2.09 -8.50 6.36
CA PRO A 44 3.34 -8.50 5.60
C PRO A 44 4.58 -8.40 6.50
N GLY A 45 5.44 -9.42 6.42
CA GLY A 45 6.61 -9.54 7.30
C GLY A 45 7.56 -8.33 7.21
N LEU A 46 7.82 -7.83 6.01
CA LEU A 46 8.68 -6.65 5.80
C LEU A 46 8.13 -5.37 6.44
N LEU A 47 6.80 -5.24 6.55
CA LEU A 47 6.20 -4.09 7.22
C LEU A 47 6.39 -4.13 8.75
N LYS A 48 6.71 -5.29 9.32
CA LYS A 48 7.03 -5.41 10.76
C LYS A 48 8.41 -4.85 11.10
N GLU A 49 9.28 -4.73 10.11
CA GLU A 49 10.68 -4.31 10.28
C GLU A 49 10.86 -2.79 10.20
N ILE A 50 9.86 -2.05 9.73
CA ILE A 50 9.97 -0.59 9.64
C ILE A 50 9.81 0.05 11.02
N TYR A 51 10.50 1.16 11.25
CA TYR A 51 10.56 1.86 12.55
C TYR A 51 9.18 2.23 13.11
N GLN A 52 8.25 2.66 12.26
CA GLN A 52 6.88 3.01 12.63
C GLN A 52 5.89 2.12 11.87
N PHE A 53 5.89 0.84 12.18
CA PHE A 53 4.97 -0.10 11.54
C PHE A 53 3.50 0.20 11.89
N GLN A 54 2.60 -0.07 10.98
CA GLN A 54 1.18 0.07 11.20
C GLN A 54 0.64 -1.15 11.94
N LEU A 55 -0.10 -0.94 13.05
CA LEU A 55 -0.72 -2.04 13.80
C LEU A 55 -1.86 -2.71 13.02
N LEU A 56 -2.50 -1.97 12.14
CA LEU A 56 -3.65 -2.37 11.36
C LEU A 56 -3.45 -1.94 9.90
N LEU A 57 -3.61 -2.88 9.00
CA LEU A 57 -3.52 -2.66 7.56
C LEU A 57 -4.86 -3.01 6.92
N PHE A 58 -5.44 -2.06 6.21
CA PHE A 58 -6.61 -2.30 5.37
C PHE A 58 -6.17 -2.64 3.95
N TYR A 59 -6.85 -3.58 3.30
CA TYR A 59 -6.51 -3.97 1.95
C TYR A 59 -7.74 -4.41 1.15
N LYS A 60 -7.64 -4.28 -0.17
CA LYS A 60 -8.58 -4.88 -1.12
C LYS A 60 -7.87 -5.93 -1.94
N VAL A 61 -8.59 -7.00 -2.24
CA VAL A 61 -8.21 -8.08 -3.16
C VAL A 61 -7.21 -9.06 -2.54
N ASN A 62 -5.96 -9.03 -2.89
CA ASN A 62 -5.05 -10.15 -2.60
C ASN A 62 -3.81 -9.70 -1.81
N ILE A 63 -3.86 -9.86 -0.49
CA ILE A 63 -2.74 -9.54 0.39
C ILE A 63 -1.49 -10.39 0.10
N LYS A 64 -1.64 -11.56 -0.53
CA LYS A 64 -0.49 -12.43 -0.86
C LYS A 64 0.47 -11.78 -1.87
N LEU A 65 0.01 -10.81 -2.66
CA LEU A 65 0.89 -10.05 -3.54
C LEU A 65 1.91 -9.22 -2.74
N ILE A 66 1.52 -8.71 -1.57
CA ILE A 66 2.40 -7.92 -0.71
C ILE A 66 3.46 -8.79 -0.04
N ASN A 67 3.15 -10.08 0.19
CA ASN A 67 4.07 -11.02 0.83
C ASN A 67 5.11 -11.61 -0.12
N ASN A 68 5.05 -11.32 -1.42
CA ASN A 68 6.11 -11.67 -2.35
C ASN A 68 7.40 -10.92 -1.99
N MET A 69 8.53 -11.60 -2.05
CA MET A 69 9.82 -11.02 -1.67
C MET A 69 10.37 -9.98 -2.66
N HIS A 70 9.79 -9.88 -3.85
CA HIS A 70 10.31 -9.02 -4.92
C HIS A 70 9.20 -8.11 -5.44
N HIS A 71 9.38 -6.82 -5.22
CA HIS A 71 8.53 -5.75 -5.75
C HIS A 71 9.41 -4.72 -6.43
N LEU A 72 8.87 -4.02 -7.40
CA LEU A 72 9.50 -2.83 -7.96
C LEU A 72 8.69 -1.60 -7.53
N ALA A 73 9.24 -0.82 -6.61
CA ALA A 73 8.64 0.44 -6.23
C ALA A 73 8.97 1.51 -7.26
N VAL A 74 7.95 2.25 -7.70
CA VAL A 74 8.09 3.41 -8.58
C VAL A 74 7.48 4.61 -7.87
N VAL A 75 8.30 5.63 -7.65
CA VAL A 75 7.91 6.89 -7.04
C VAL A 75 8.50 8.03 -7.85
N GLY A 76 7.78 9.14 -7.95
CA GLY A 76 8.26 10.25 -8.75
C GLY A 76 7.54 11.58 -8.48
N ALA A 77 7.70 12.50 -9.41
CA ALA A 77 7.14 13.84 -9.30
C ALA A 77 5.63 13.85 -9.57
N ARG A 78 4.93 14.83 -8.98
CA ARG A 78 3.51 15.05 -9.27
C ARG A 78 3.27 15.60 -10.68
N ASP A 79 4.27 16.29 -11.23
CA ASP A 79 4.27 16.80 -12.59
C ASP A 79 5.11 15.87 -13.47
N SER A 80 4.44 14.92 -14.09
CA SER A 80 5.08 13.95 -14.99
C SER A 80 5.53 14.59 -16.28
N THR A 81 6.61 14.06 -16.84
CA THR A 81 7.14 14.47 -18.13
C THR A 81 6.98 13.36 -19.17
N SER A 82 7.05 13.75 -20.46
CA SER A 82 7.09 12.76 -21.56
C SER A 82 8.31 11.83 -21.47
N TYR A 83 9.40 12.29 -20.88
CA TYR A 83 10.58 11.48 -20.62
C TYR A 83 10.30 10.36 -19.63
N THR A 84 9.59 10.66 -18.53
CA THR A 84 9.19 9.64 -17.53
C THR A 84 8.34 8.56 -18.19
N GLN A 85 7.34 8.96 -18.99
CA GLN A 85 6.50 8.02 -19.70
C GLN A 85 7.30 7.10 -20.62
N GLN A 86 8.16 7.66 -21.47
CA GLN A 86 8.97 6.89 -22.39
C GLN A 86 9.92 5.92 -21.67
N SER A 87 10.53 6.38 -20.57
CA SER A 87 11.42 5.57 -19.75
C SER A 87 10.70 4.38 -19.12
N LEU A 88 9.52 4.60 -18.53
CA LEU A 88 8.72 3.55 -17.93
C LEU A 88 8.21 2.56 -19.00
N GLU A 89 7.75 3.05 -20.14
CA GLU A 89 7.33 2.18 -21.25
C GLU A 89 8.49 1.33 -21.75
N PHE A 90 9.69 1.91 -21.93
CA PHE A 90 10.87 1.17 -22.35
C PHE A 90 11.25 0.07 -21.33
N LEU A 91 11.28 0.40 -20.05
CA LEU A 91 11.61 -0.53 -18.98
C LEU A 91 10.61 -1.69 -18.90
N LEU A 92 9.31 -1.37 -18.81
CA LEU A 92 8.30 -2.39 -18.57
C LEU A 92 7.94 -3.19 -19.83
N SER A 93 8.05 -2.61 -21.03
CA SER A 93 7.82 -3.37 -22.27
C SER A 93 8.84 -4.47 -22.47
N ASN A 94 10.10 -4.21 -22.13
CA ASN A 94 11.21 -5.14 -22.33
C ASN A 94 11.40 -6.12 -21.16
N ASP A 95 10.80 -5.87 -19.99
CA ASP A 95 10.95 -6.76 -18.84
C ASP A 95 10.07 -8.00 -18.98
N LYS A 96 10.70 -9.16 -18.92
CA LYS A 96 10.04 -10.48 -19.01
C LYS A 96 9.47 -10.94 -17.65
N ARG A 97 9.80 -10.26 -16.55
CA ARG A 97 9.37 -10.62 -15.19
C ARG A 97 7.96 -10.16 -14.90
N LYS A 98 6.98 -10.59 -15.70
CA LYS A 98 5.56 -10.19 -15.58
C LYS A 98 4.88 -10.63 -14.28
N TYR A 99 5.58 -11.37 -13.44
CA TYR A 99 5.13 -11.74 -12.09
C TYR A 99 5.54 -10.72 -11.02
N LEU A 100 6.43 -9.75 -11.36
CA LEU A 100 6.95 -8.76 -10.43
C LEU A 100 5.91 -7.65 -10.19
N PRO A 101 5.34 -7.50 -8.98
CA PRO A 101 4.40 -6.43 -8.72
C PRO A 101 5.07 -5.05 -8.77
N ILE A 102 4.40 -4.10 -9.42
CA ILE A 102 4.78 -2.69 -9.42
C ILE A 102 4.02 -2.01 -8.28
N VAL A 103 4.76 -1.39 -7.37
CA VAL A 103 4.20 -0.73 -6.17
C VAL A 103 4.33 0.78 -6.31
N SER A 104 3.26 1.51 -6.07
CA SER A 104 3.28 2.97 -6.08
C SER A 104 2.19 3.57 -5.18
N GLY A 105 2.34 4.84 -4.81
CA GLY A 105 1.40 5.57 -3.96
C GLY A 105 0.15 6.10 -4.68
N LEU A 106 0.01 5.87 -5.98
CA LEU A 106 -1.08 6.40 -6.82
C LEU A 106 -1.23 7.94 -6.72
N ALA A 107 -0.20 8.67 -6.31
CA ALA A 107 -0.20 10.10 -6.37
C ALA A 107 -0.32 10.57 -7.82
N GLN A 108 -0.87 11.79 -8.02
CA GLN A 108 -0.87 12.40 -9.35
C GLN A 108 0.55 12.45 -9.91
N GLY A 109 0.70 12.21 -11.22
CA GLY A 109 1.99 12.27 -11.90
C GLY A 109 2.62 10.89 -12.11
N ASP A 110 3.90 10.77 -11.79
CA ASP A 110 4.71 9.59 -12.12
C ASP A 110 4.21 8.31 -11.45
N ASP A 111 3.68 8.41 -10.24
CA ASP A 111 3.11 7.28 -9.51
C ASP A 111 1.92 6.66 -10.26
N ALA A 112 0.93 7.49 -10.62
CA ALA A 112 -0.25 7.03 -11.36
C ALA A 112 0.14 6.53 -12.76
N MET A 113 1.07 7.20 -13.44
CA MET A 113 1.59 6.80 -14.73
C MET A 113 2.27 5.43 -14.67
N ALA A 114 3.07 5.17 -13.63
CA ALA A 114 3.74 3.89 -13.46
C ALA A 114 2.75 2.74 -13.35
N LEU A 115 1.67 2.90 -12.56
CA LEU A 115 0.63 1.88 -12.42
C LEU A 115 -0.14 1.67 -13.73
N GLN A 116 -0.48 2.73 -14.45
CA GLN A 116 -1.15 2.62 -15.75
C GLN A 116 -0.30 1.88 -16.79
N ILE A 117 0.99 2.20 -16.87
CA ILE A 117 1.92 1.54 -17.79
C ILE A 117 2.14 0.08 -17.36
N ALA A 118 2.25 -0.19 -16.05
CA ALA A 118 2.35 -1.54 -15.53
C ALA A 118 1.16 -2.42 -15.96
N LEU A 119 -0.07 -1.91 -15.82
CA LEU A 119 -1.29 -2.59 -16.27
C LEU A 119 -1.30 -2.81 -17.79
N LYS A 120 -0.88 -1.81 -18.58
CA LYS A 120 -0.76 -1.92 -20.04
C LYS A 120 0.15 -3.08 -20.47
N TYR A 121 1.20 -3.35 -19.71
CA TYR A 121 2.16 -4.43 -19.98
C TYR A 121 1.93 -5.70 -19.15
N ASN A 122 0.76 -5.83 -18.52
CA ASN A 122 0.33 -7.01 -17.74
C ASN A 122 1.22 -7.33 -16.52
N PHE A 123 1.71 -6.29 -15.84
CA PHE A 123 2.31 -6.46 -14.52
C PHE A 123 1.24 -6.39 -13.42
N PRO A 124 1.34 -7.19 -12.36
CA PRO A 124 0.55 -6.97 -11.15
C PRO A 124 0.86 -5.59 -10.57
N THR A 125 -0.14 -4.93 -9.99
CA THR A 125 0.04 -3.62 -9.37
C THR A 125 -0.41 -3.64 -7.91
N ILE A 126 0.29 -2.87 -7.08
CA ILE A 126 -0.05 -2.62 -5.68
C ILE A 126 -0.10 -1.11 -5.47
N GLU A 127 -1.26 -0.64 -5.08
CA GLU A 127 -1.50 0.77 -4.74
C GLU A 127 -1.45 0.92 -3.23
N VAL A 128 -0.63 1.84 -2.74
CA VAL A 128 -0.47 2.10 -1.30
C VAL A 128 -1.01 3.49 -0.99
N PHE A 129 -2.12 3.54 -0.25
CA PHE A 129 -2.73 4.78 0.18
C PHE A 129 -2.33 5.12 1.61
N ALA A 130 -1.92 6.36 1.84
CA ALA A 130 -1.84 6.95 3.17
C ALA A 130 -3.09 7.81 3.39
N PHE A 131 -3.93 7.43 4.34
CA PHE A 131 -5.00 8.29 4.81
C PHE A 131 -4.43 9.22 5.90
N VAL A 132 -4.55 10.51 5.68
CA VAL A 132 -4.19 11.55 6.65
C VAL A 132 -5.45 11.98 7.38
#